data_082eda78bc1b9a323368d91b9473fe5d
#
_entry.id   082eda78bc1b9a323368d91b9473fe5d
#
_cell.length_a   1.000
_cell.length_b   1.000
_cell.length_c   1.000
_cell.angle_alpha   90.00
_cell.angle_beta   90.00
_cell.angle_gamma   90.00
#
_symmetry.space_group_name_H-M   'P 1'
#
loop_
_entity.id
_entity.type
_entity.pdbx_description
1 polymer ?
#
loop_
_entity_poly.entity_id
_entity_poly.type
_entity_poly.pdbx_seq_one_letter_code
_entity_poly.pdbx_strand_id
1 'polypeptide(L)'
;MFQLCVELTNGNMSSKALKKLTKSNLSRLMIQPFAKVYDINTEEILDEIDDFKNLNEFFIRKLRPDARPINQEEDSLVSPTDGVISEVGTISEDSTFIVKNQVYNVQTLVGDSELADKYKDGTYIIIYLSPKNYHRIHFPMNSQVKDAYSLGKYSYPVNNLGLELGDNILSYNYRQVYRLNGKINYTLIPVGAQNVNSIIPTYESIYVKKGEELGYFEFG
;
A
#
# COMPACT_ATOMS: atom_id res chain seq x y z
N MET A 1 17.47 12.79 12.53
CA MET A 1 16.54 13.16 13.62
C MET A 1 15.09 12.97 13.19
N PHE A 2 14.65 13.50 12.05
CA PHE A 2 13.26 13.33 11.55
C PHE A 2 12.88 11.85 11.28
N GLN A 3 13.73 11.07 10.57
CA GLN A 3 13.53 9.63 10.37
C GLN A 3 13.38 8.87 11.70
N LEU A 4 14.23 9.19 12.69
CA LEU A 4 14.18 8.54 13.99
C LEU A 4 12.87 8.86 14.74
N CYS A 5 12.34 10.07 14.62
CA CYS A 5 11.06 10.44 15.22
C CYS A 5 9.87 9.74 14.55
N VAL A 6 9.92 9.53 13.24
CA VAL A 6 8.88 8.79 12.49
C VAL A 6 8.93 7.30 12.80
N GLU A 7 10.10 6.73 13.06
CA GLU A 7 10.32 5.31 13.36
C GLU A 7 10.06 4.93 14.83
N LEU A 8 10.18 5.89 15.78
CA LEU A 8 10.05 5.63 17.21
C LEU A 8 8.63 5.71 17.78
N THR A 9 7.64 6.07 16.96
CA THR A 9 6.26 6.21 17.42
C THR A 9 5.49 4.89 17.37
N ASN A 10 5.69 4.01 18.32
CA ASN A 10 4.99 2.72 18.46
C ASN A 10 3.80 2.81 19.42
N GLY A 11 2.60 3.10 18.94
CA GLY A 11 1.36 2.99 19.73
C GLY A 11 0.14 3.69 19.14
N ASN A 12 -1.07 3.20 19.44
CA ASN A 12 -2.33 3.77 18.95
C ASN A 12 -2.51 5.27 19.29
N MET A 13 -1.95 5.74 20.39
CA MET A 13 -2.00 7.16 20.76
C MET A 13 -1.03 8.00 19.93
N SER A 14 0.14 7.47 19.63
CA SER A 14 1.15 8.15 18.81
C SER A 14 0.72 8.25 17.34
N SER A 15 0.12 7.21 16.78
CA SER A 15 -0.43 7.23 15.41
C SER A 15 -1.53 8.28 15.26
N LYS A 16 -2.47 8.37 16.21
CA LYS A 16 -3.52 9.40 16.22
C LYS A 16 -2.94 10.81 16.35
N ALA A 17 -1.93 11.00 17.19
CA ALA A 17 -1.27 12.29 17.36
C ALA A 17 -0.50 12.68 16.08
N LEU A 18 0.20 11.72 15.46
CA LEU A 18 0.89 11.91 14.19
C LEU A 18 -0.11 12.30 13.07
N LYS A 19 -1.21 11.56 12.96
CA LYS A 19 -2.27 11.87 11.98
C LYS A 19 -2.80 13.30 12.16
N LYS A 20 -3.08 13.71 13.40
CA LYS A 20 -3.53 15.08 13.71
C LYS A 20 -2.48 16.12 13.36
N LEU A 21 -1.21 15.84 13.66
CA LEU A 21 -0.10 16.72 13.32
C LEU A 21 0.08 16.84 11.81
N THR A 22 0.14 15.72 11.08
CA THR A 22 0.38 15.70 9.63
C THR A 22 -0.75 16.34 8.83
N LYS A 23 -1.99 16.34 9.37
CA LYS A 23 -3.16 17.02 8.80
C LYS A 23 -3.30 18.50 9.26
N SER A 24 -2.46 18.96 10.17
CA SER A 24 -2.48 20.36 10.60
C SER A 24 -1.73 21.27 9.61
N ASN A 25 -2.13 22.52 9.50
CA ASN A 25 -1.44 23.51 8.67
C ASN A 25 0.01 23.76 9.12
N LEU A 26 0.34 23.50 10.39
CA LEU A 26 1.73 23.60 10.89
C LEU A 26 2.66 22.61 10.19
N SER A 27 2.17 21.45 9.79
CA SER A 27 2.97 20.44 9.11
C SER A 27 3.36 20.83 7.68
N ARG A 28 2.79 21.90 7.12
CA ARG A 28 3.24 22.47 5.84
C ARG A 28 4.74 22.80 5.83
N LEU A 29 5.25 23.30 6.94
CA LEU A 29 6.69 23.59 7.09
C LEU A 29 7.58 22.34 6.99
N MET A 30 7.00 21.16 7.14
CA MET A 30 7.71 19.89 7.04
C MET A 30 7.77 19.34 5.61
N ILE A 31 7.02 19.89 4.66
CA ILE A 31 6.90 19.35 3.29
C ILE A 31 8.27 19.36 2.59
N GLN A 32 8.92 20.50 2.50
CA GLN A 32 10.23 20.61 1.85
C GLN A 32 11.32 19.78 2.53
N PRO A 33 11.49 19.83 3.88
CA PRO A 33 12.38 18.90 4.57
C PRO A 33 12.07 17.43 4.31
N PHE A 34 10.81 17.05 4.30
CA PHE A 34 10.38 15.69 4.01
C PHE A 34 10.74 15.28 2.58
N ALA A 35 10.41 16.11 1.59
CA ALA A 35 10.75 15.85 0.20
C ALA A 35 12.25 15.65 0.00
N LYS A 36 13.07 16.49 0.63
CA LYS A 36 14.53 16.42 0.57
C LYS A 36 15.11 15.20 1.28
N VAL A 37 14.61 14.86 2.48
CA VAL A 37 15.13 13.73 3.28
C VAL A 37 14.84 12.40 2.60
N TYR A 38 13.67 12.26 1.98
CA TYR A 38 13.26 11.03 1.30
C TYR A 38 13.56 11.02 -0.20
N ASP A 39 14.22 12.05 -0.72
CA ASP A 39 14.58 12.17 -2.14
C ASP A 39 13.36 11.99 -3.05
N ILE A 40 12.29 12.76 -2.77
CA ILE A 40 11.05 12.70 -3.55
C ILE A 40 11.23 13.50 -4.84
N ASN A 41 10.94 12.87 -5.98
CA ASN A 41 10.89 13.57 -7.25
C ASN A 41 9.68 14.52 -7.30
N THR A 42 9.93 15.80 -7.15
CA THR A 42 8.88 16.82 -7.13
C THR A 42 8.44 17.26 -8.53
N GLU A 43 9.22 16.96 -9.57
CA GLU A 43 8.90 17.31 -10.96
C GLU A 43 7.73 16.48 -11.52
N GLU A 44 7.49 15.30 -10.94
CA GLU A 44 6.38 14.42 -11.33
C GLU A 44 5.05 14.79 -10.67
N ILE A 45 5.05 15.66 -9.67
CA ILE A 45 3.85 16.04 -8.90
C ILE A 45 2.93 16.90 -9.77
N LEU A 46 1.62 16.66 -9.66
CA LEU A 46 0.61 17.41 -10.41
C LEU A 46 0.49 18.86 -9.92
N ASP A 47 0.44 19.04 -8.61
CA ASP A 47 0.26 20.33 -7.95
C ASP A 47 1.63 20.92 -7.57
N GLU A 48 1.72 22.26 -7.44
CA GLU A 48 2.94 22.90 -6.93
C GLU A 48 3.11 22.61 -5.43
N ILE A 49 4.37 22.53 -4.96
CA ILE A 49 4.66 22.23 -3.53
C ILE A 49 3.96 23.21 -2.60
N ASP A 50 3.86 24.46 -3.01
CA ASP A 50 3.26 25.54 -2.23
C ASP A 50 1.74 25.49 -2.17
N ASP A 51 1.07 24.66 -2.96
CA ASP A 51 -0.38 24.48 -2.93
C ASP A 51 -0.83 23.52 -1.82
N PHE A 52 0.07 22.65 -1.35
CA PHE A 52 -0.26 21.70 -0.28
C PHE A 52 -0.44 22.40 1.08
N LYS A 53 -1.57 22.16 1.72
CA LYS A 53 -1.90 22.76 3.02
C LYS A 53 -1.16 22.13 4.19
N ASN A 54 -0.79 20.87 4.06
CA ASN A 54 -0.20 20.06 5.13
C ASN A 54 0.60 18.87 4.56
N LEU A 55 1.37 18.22 5.42
CA LEU A 55 2.22 17.10 5.05
C LEU A 55 1.41 15.88 4.55
N ASN A 56 0.21 15.65 5.10
CA ASN A 56 -0.62 14.54 4.65
C ASN A 56 -1.10 14.74 3.21
N GLU A 57 -1.50 15.95 2.82
CA GLU A 57 -1.86 16.24 1.42
C GLU A 57 -0.68 15.99 0.48
N PHE A 58 0.53 16.41 0.85
CA PHE A 58 1.73 16.12 0.09
C PHE A 58 2.06 14.62 0.03
N PHE A 59 1.86 13.88 1.10
CA PHE A 59 2.09 12.44 1.14
C PHE A 59 1.18 11.68 0.17
N ILE A 60 -0.11 12.07 0.10
CA ILE A 60 -1.11 11.49 -0.82
C ILE A 60 -1.18 12.23 -2.17
N ARG A 61 -0.15 12.98 -2.53
CA ARG A 61 -0.05 13.76 -3.76
C ARG A 61 -0.48 12.98 -4.99
N LYS A 62 -0.99 13.69 -5.99
CA LYS A 62 -1.20 13.14 -7.33
C LYS A 62 0.03 13.40 -8.19
N LEU A 63 0.25 12.52 -9.15
CA LEU A 63 1.28 12.70 -10.16
C LEU A 63 0.66 13.25 -11.46
N ARG A 64 1.50 13.83 -12.29
CA ARG A 64 1.14 14.24 -13.66
C ARG A 64 0.67 13.01 -14.45
N PRO A 65 -0.27 13.17 -15.39
CA PRO A 65 -0.83 12.04 -16.14
C PRO A 65 0.20 11.22 -16.93
N ASP A 66 1.30 11.84 -17.32
CA ASP A 66 2.40 11.24 -18.09
C ASP A 66 3.49 10.62 -17.21
N ALA A 67 3.45 10.85 -15.89
CA ALA A 67 4.47 10.33 -14.98
C ALA A 67 4.47 8.80 -14.83
N ARG A 68 3.33 8.17 -15.03
CA ARG A 68 3.17 6.69 -15.00
C ARG A 68 2.33 6.24 -16.20
N PRO A 69 2.95 6.08 -17.39
CA PRO A 69 2.22 5.62 -18.57
C PRO A 69 1.69 4.20 -18.36
N ILE A 70 0.41 4.01 -18.67
CA ILE A 70 -0.28 2.75 -18.52
C ILE A 70 -0.20 1.96 -19.84
N ASN A 71 0.36 0.75 -19.79
CA ASN A 71 0.32 -0.15 -20.93
C ASN A 71 -1.13 -0.53 -21.26
N GLN A 72 -1.55 -0.25 -22.48
CA GLN A 72 -2.93 -0.47 -22.94
C GLN A 72 -3.17 -1.87 -23.51
N GLU A 73 -2.14 -2.71 -23.64
CA GLU A 73 -2.29 -4.08 -24.11
C GLU A 73 -3.22 -4.88 -23.18
N GLU A 74 -4.24 -5.51 -23.74
CA GLU A 74 -5.28 -6.19 -22.98
C GLU A 74 -4.71 -7.31 -22.10
N ASP A 75 -3.66 -7.99 -22.57
CA ASP A 75 -3.04 -9.13 -21.89
C ASP A 75 -1.95 -8.73 -20.87
N SER A 76 -1.69 -7.44 -20.70
CA SER A 76 -0.72 -6.96 -19.74
C SER A 76 -1.33 -6.61 -18.38
N LEU A 77 -0.60 -6.92 -17.32
CA LEU A 77 -0.81 -6.38 -15.98
C LEU A 77 0.09 -5.16 -15.80
N VAL A 78 -0.45 -4.08 -15.24
CA VAL A 78 0.37 -2.95 -14.78
C VAL A 78 0.60 -3.06 -13.28
N SER A 79 1.72 -2.50 -12.78
CA SER A 79 1.96 -2.43 -11.35
C SER A 79 0.83 -1.66 -10.68
N PRO A 80 0.25 -2.18 -9.58
CA PRO A 80 -0.81 -1.47 -8.87
C PRO A 80 -0.28 -0.24 -8.12
N THR A 81 1.00 -0.10 -7.93
CA THR A 81 1.61 0.97 -7.14
C THR A 81 3.08 1.16 -7.52
N ASP A 82 3.65 2.31 -7.16
CA ASP A 82 5.10 2.47 -7.11
C ASP A 82 5.70 1.57 -6.02
N GLY A 83 7.00 1.36 -6.07
CA GLY A 83 7.70 0.64 -5.02
C GLY A 83 8.78 -0.29 -5.54
N VAL A 84 9.22 -1.18 -4.66
CA VAL A 84 10.20 -2.22 -4.97
C VAL A 84 9.52 -3.57 -4.82
N ILE A 85 9.63 -4.43 -5.84
CA ILE A 85 9.23 -5.83 -5.71
C ILE A 85 10.21 -6.47 -4.72
N SER A 86 9.72 -6.76 -3.53
CA SER A 86 10.54 -7.37 -2.47
C SER A 86 10.54 -8.88 -2.52
N GLU A 87 9.43 -9.48 -2.96
CA GLU A 87 9.30 -10.94 -3.11
C GLU A 87 8.35 -11.26 -4.26
N VAL A 88 8.65 -12.36 -4.95
CA VAL A 88 7.78 -13.01 -5.94
C VAL A 88 7.93 -14.51 -5.77
N GLY A 89 6.83 -15.23 -5.80
CA GLY A 89 6.88 -16.67 -5.67
C GLY A 89 5.57 -17.36 -5.96
N THR A 90 5.54 -18.66 -5.73
CA THR A 90 4.36 -19.50 -5.88
C THR A 90 3.81 -19.87 -4.51
N ILE A 91 2.49 -19.84 -4.38
CA ILE A 91 1.77 -20.32 -3.21
C ILE A 91 1.77 -21.84 -3.23
N SER A 92 2.17 -22.48 -2.14
CA SER A 92 2.22 -23.94 -2.04
C SER A 92 0.83 -24.61 -2.02
N GLU A 93 0.81 -25.92 -2.18
CA GLU A 93 -0.42 -26.74 -2.03
C GLU A 93 -1.06 -26.57 -0.63
N ASP A 94 -0.26 -26.29 0.40
CA ASP A 94 -0.71 -26.02 1.77
C ASP A 94 -1.17 -24.57 1.98
N SER A 95 -1.37 -23.80 0.89
CA SER A 95 -1.77 -22.38 0.93
C SER A 95 -0.78 -21.52 1.72
N THR A 96 0.52 -21.79 1.62
CA THR A 96 1.58 -21.01 2.26
C THR A 96 2.51 -20.36 1.23
N PHE A 97 3.18 -19.28 1.65
CA PHE A 97 4.18 -18.56 0.87
C PHE A 97 5.27 -18.01 1.80
N ILE A 98 6.42 -17.67 1.25
CA ILE A 98 7.61 -17.28 2.03
C ILE A 98 7.91 -15.80 1.79
N VAL A 99 8.10 -15.04 2.87
CA VAL A 99 8.57 -13.66 2.86
C VAL A 99 9.71 -13.53 3.86
N LYS A 100 10.90 -13.11 3.41
CA LYS A 100 12.08 -12.93 4.30
C LYS A 100 12.31 -14.15 5.21
N ASN A 101 12.30 -15.34 4.64
CA ASN A 101 12.47 -16.63 5.34
C ASN A 101 11.35 -16.96 6.37
N GLN A 102 10.26 -16.22 6.42
CA GLN A 102 9.09 -16.54 7.24
C GLN A 102 7.97 -17.13 6.39
N VAL A 103 7.31 -18.15 6.93
CA VAL A 103 6.17 -18.81 6.29
C VAL A 103 4.90 -18.07 6.65
N TYR A 104 4.20 -17.56 5.64
CA TYR A 104 2.88 -16.95 5.76
C TYR A 104 1.81 -17.91 5.24
N ASN A 105 0.64 -17.89 5.85
CA ASN A 105 -0.51 -18.65 5.40
C ASN A 105 -1.51 -17.72 4.70
N VAL A 106 -1.93 -18.10 3.49
CA VAL A 106 -2.86 -17.30 2.67
C VAL A 106 -4.21 -17.14 3.36
N GLN A 107 -4.73 -18.21 4.00
CA GLN A 107 -6.00 -18.13 4.73
C GLN A 107 -5.96 -17.09 5.85
N THR A 108 -4.88 -17.04 6.61
CA THR A 108 -4.70 -16.01 7.64
C THR A 108 -4.62 -14.61 7.03
N LEU A 109 -3.94 -14.50 5.87
CA LEU A 109 -3.77 -13.21 5.20
C LEU A 109 -5.09 -12.68 4.63
N VAL A 110 -5.89 -13.52 3.98
CA VAL A 110 -7.18 -13.12 3.36
C VAL A 110 -8.39 -13.31 4.28
N GLY A 111 -8.27 -14.07 5.37
CA GLY A 111 -9.36 -14.32 6.34
C GLY A 111 -10.47 -15.24 5.82
N ASP A 112 -10.24 -15.95 4.72
CA ASP A 112 -11.22 -16.79 4.01
C ASP A 112 -10.52 -18.05 3.49
N SER A 113 -10.94 -19.23 3.96
CA SER A 113 -10.36 -20.52 3.57
C SER A 113 -10.68 -20.90 2.13
N GLU A 114 -11.90 -20.64 1.66
CA GLU A 114 -12.30 -20.95 0.29
C GLU A 114 -11.53 -20.08 -0.73
N LEU A 115 -11.27 -18.84 -0.36
CA LEU A 115 -10.46 -17.95 -1.17
C LEU A 115 -8.99 -18.39 -1.19
N ALA A 116 -8.45 -18.81 -0.05
CA ALA A 116 -7.09 -19.31 0.05
C ALA A 116 -6.88 -20.57 -0.83
N ASP A 117 -7.83 -21.49 -0.83
CA ASP A 117 -7.76 -22.70 -1.66
C ASP A 117 -7.73 -22.40 -3.16
N LYS A 118 -8.37 -21.30 -3.60
CA LYS A 118 -8.35 -20.87 -5.01
C LYS A 118 -6.99 -20.34 -5.47
N TYR A 119 -6.10 -20.00 -4.53
CA TYR A 119 -4.77 -19.45 -4.81
C TYR A 119 -3.64 -20.49 -4.68
N LYS A 120 -3.95 -21.75 -4.37
CA LYS A 120 -2.95 -22.84 -4.44
C LYS A 120 -2.33 -22.87 -5.82
N ASP A 121 -1.02 -23.05 -5.88
CA ASP A 121 -0.19 -23.02 -7.09
C ASP A 121 -0.22 -21.65 -7.83
N GLY A 122 -0.89 -20.65 -7.25
CA GLY A 122 -0.93 -19.30 -7.76
C GLY A 122 0.36 -18.53 -7.47
N THR A 123 0.50 -17.39 -8.13
CA THR A 123 1.65 -16.48 -7.94
C THR A 123 1.30 -15.36 -6.96
N TYR A 124 2.22 -15.05 -6.04
CA TYR A 124 2.15 -13.85 -5.24
C TYR A 124 3.30 -12.89 -5.58
N ILE A 125 3.03 -11.59 -5.41
CA ILE A 125 3.99 -10.51 -5.58
C ILE A 125 3.84 -9.56 -4.38
N ILE A 126 4.94 -9.25 -3.72
CA ILE A 126 4.98 -8.25 -2.65
C ILE A 126 5.72 -7.02 -3.13
N ILE A 127 5.05 -5.88 -3.06
CA ILE A 127 5.59 -4.58 -3.44
C ILE A 127 5.70 -3.72 -2.18
N TYR A 128 6.92 -3.29 -1.87
CA TYR A 128 7.21 -2.42 -0.74
C TYR A 128 7.24 -0.96 -1.17
N LEU A 129 6.41 -0.14 -0.52
CA LEU A 129 6.41 1.31 -0.67
C LEU A 129 7.22 1.94 0.46
N SER A 130 8.24 2.71 0.10
CA SER A 130 8.96 3.57 1.04
C SER A 130 8.34 4.97 1.08
N PRO A 131 8.64 5.81 2.07
CA PRO A 131 8.07 7.16 2.17
C PRO A 131 8.27 8.06 0.95
N LYS A 132 9.27 7.78 0.10
CA LYS A 132 9.51 8.54 -1.14
C LYS A 132 8.53 8.22 -2.25
N ASN A 133 7.96 7.03 -2.24
CA ASN A 133 7.12 6.54 -3.32
C ASN A 133 5.78 7.29 -3.40
N TYR A 134 5.12 7.16 -4.52
CA TYR A 134 3.74 7.54 -4.71
C TYR A 134 2.83 6.56 -3.94
N HIS A 135 1.95 7.06 -3.07
CA HIS A 135 1.18 6.23 -2.14
C HIS A 135 -0.26 5.97 -2.58
N ARG A 136 -0.58 6.20 -3.86
CA ARG A 136 -1.86 5.79 -4.44
C ARG A 136 -1.74 4.42 -5.06
N ILE A 137 -2.86 3.70 -5.10
CA ILE A 137 -2.99 2.32 -5.55
C ILE A 137 -3.93 2.32 -6.74
N HIS A 138 -3.60 1.57 -7.77
CA HIS A 138 -4.36 1.49 -9.01
C HIS A 138 -4.72 0.05 -9.35
N PHE A 139 -5.78 -0.13 -10.11
CA PHE A 139 -6.17 -1.46 -10.57
C PHE A 139 -5.24 -1.92 -11.71
N PRO A 140 -4.63 -3.12 -11.59
CA PRO A 140 -3.64 -3.60 -12.56
C PRO A 140 -4.24 -4.04 -13.90
N MET A 141 -5.55 -4.30 -13.97
CA MET A 141 -6.29 -4.66 -15.18
C MET A 141 -7.77 -4.27 -15.07
N ASN A 142 -8.48 -4.30 -16.20
CA ASN A 142 -9.94 -4.18 -16.20
C ASN A 142 -10.55 -5.30 -15.35
N SER A 143 -11.38 -4.95 -14.37
CA SER A 143 -11.86 -5.91 -13.40
C SER A 143 -13.23 -5.54 -12.84
N GLN A 144 -13.87 -6.52 -12.22
CA GLN A 144 -15.00 -6.31 -11.34
C GLN A 144 -14.58 -6.54 -9.89
N VAL A 145 -14.80 -5.56 -9.04
CA VAL A 145 -14.66 -5.70 -7.59
C VAL A 145 -15.79 -6.60 -7.08
N LYS A 146 -15.44 -7.78 -6.65
CA LYS A 146 -16.42 -8.78 -6.13
C LYS A 146 -16.72 -8.55 -4.67
N ASP A 147 -15.69 -8.16 -3.92
CA ASP A 147 -15.76 -8.00 -2.48
C ASP A 147 -14.61 -7.14 -1.99
N ALA A 148 -14.83 -6.40 -0.90
CA ALA A 148 -13.83 -5.60 -0.23
C ALA A 148 -14.10 -5.57 1.27
N TYR A 149 -13.12 -5.95 2.08
CA TYR A 149 -13.23 -5.98 3.54
C TYR A 149 -11.89 -5.70 4.22
N SER A 150 -11.95 -5.42 5.52
CA SER A 150 -10.76 -5.09 6.32
C SER A 150 -10.46 -6.18 7.34
N LEU A 151 -9.18 -6.44 7.56
CA LEU A 151 -8.66 -7.39 8.53
C LEU A 151 -7.50 -6.77 9.32
N GLY A 152 -7.13 -7.41 10.42
CA GLY A 152 -5.99 -7.01 11.23
C GLY A 152 -6.28 -5.84 12.17
N LYS A 153 -5.38 -5.64 13.14
CA LYS A 153 -5.53 -4.64 14.21
C LYS A 153 -4.26 -3.87 14.50
N TYR A 154 -3.13 -4.33 13.96
CA TYR A 154 -1.80 -3.82 14.31
C TYR A 154 -1.24 -2.94 13.19
N SER A 155 -0.16 -2.23 13.49
CA SER A 155 0.57 -1.35 12.58
C SER A 155 2.07 -1.53 12.79
N TYR A 156 2.55 -2.76 12.72
CA TYR A 156 3.98 -3.03 12.84
C TYR A 156 4.74 -2.49 11.62
N PRO A 157 6.04 -2.16 11.77
CA PRO A 157 6.86 -1.78 10.64
C PRO A 157 6.93 -2.89 9.60
N VAL A 158 6.79 -2.53 8.32
CA VAL A 158 6.88 -3.48 7.18
C VAL A 158 8.16 -3.28 6.35
N ASN A 159 9.12 -2.50 6.85
CA ASN A 159 10.45 -2.42 6.26
C ASN A 159 11.21 -3.75 6.42
N ASN A 160 12.35 -3.89 5.74
CA ASN A 160 13.13 -5.13 5.78
C ASN A 160 13.38 -5.63 7.21
N LEU A 161 13.81 -4.74 8.11
CA LEU A 161 14.08 -5.11 9.50
C LEU A 161 12.80 -5.54 10.24
N GLY A 162 11.68 -4.85 10.01
CA GLY A 162 10.39 -5.21 10.59
C GLY A 162 9.92 -6.59 10.13
N LEU A 163 10.04 -6.90 8.85
CA LEU A 163 9.66 -8.21 8.30
C LEU A 163 10.62 -9.34 8.70
N GLU A 164 11.89 -9.04 8.97
CA GLU A 164 12.87 -10.04 9.44
C GLU A 164 12.71 -10.36 10.93
N LEU A 165 12.41 -9.37 11.75
CA LEU A 165 12.34 -9.51 13.22
C LEU A 165 10.94 -9.76 13.76
N GLY A 166 9.92 -9.39 13.00
CA GLY A 166 8.54 -9.56 13.42
C GLY A 166 7.96 -10.89 12.93
N ASP A 167 7.00 -11.43 13.66
CA ASP A 167 6.31 -12.67 13.29
C ASP A 167 4.98 -12.34 12.60
N ASN A 168 4.74 -12.94 11.42
CA ASN A 168 3.48 -12.85 10.67
C ASN A 168 2.91 -11.42 10.48
N ILE A 169 3.76 -10.41 10.37
CA ILE A 169 3.39 -8.99 10.36
C ILE A 169 2.32 -8.68 9.30
N LEU A 170 2.49 -9.20 8.07
CA LEU A 170 1.54 -8.94 6.98
C LEU A 170 0.13 -9.46 7.30
N SER A 171 0.03 -10.53 8.09
CA SER A 171 -1.26 -11.12 8.50
C SER A 171 -1.86 -10.45 9.75
N TYR A 172 -1.06 -9.77 10.57
CA TYR A 172 -1.55 -9.10 11.78
C TYR A 172 -1.85 -7.62 11.57
N ASN A 173 -1.13 -6.95 10.67
CA ASN A 173 -1.35 -5.55 10.36
C ASN A 173 -2.74 -5.31 9.77
N TYR A 174 -3.29 -4.12 10.06
CA TYR A 174 -4.48 -3.63 9.38
C TYR A 174 -4.26 -3.68 7.87
N ARG A 175 -5.20 -4.24 7.15
CA ARG A 175 -5.17 -4.39 5.71
C ARG A 175 -6.56 -4.41 5.14
N GLN A 176 -6.67 -4.07 3.88
CA GLN A 176 -7.90 -4.24 3.11
C GLN A 176 -7.68 -5.34 2.07
N VAL A 177 -8.66 -6.19 1.91
CA VAL A 177 -8.64 -7.30 0.95
C VAL A 177 -9.66 -7.00 -0.14
N TYR A 178 -9.19 -6.85 -1.38
CA TYR A 178 -10.03 -6.61 -2.55
C TYR A 178 -10.01 -7.83 -3.44
N ARG A 179 -11.14 -8.53 -3.53
CA ARG A 179 -11.33 -9.67 -4.43
C ARG A 179 -11.75 -9.16 -5.80
N LEU A 180 -10.98 -9.47 -6.81
CA LEU A 180 -11.11 -8.90 -8.14
C LEU A 180 -11.25 -10.00 -9.19
N ASN A 181 -12.19 -9.82 -10.08
CA ASN A 181 -12.45 -10.70 -11.22
C ASN A 181 -12.19 -9.90 -12.51
N GLY A 182 -11.12 -10.22 -13.18
CA GLY A 182 -10.73 -9.68 -14.48
C GLY A 182 -10.51 -10.83 -15.47
N LYS A 183 -9.58 -10.67 -16.39
CA LYS A 183 -9.14 -11.77 -17.25
C LYS A 183 -8.58 -12.96 -16.44
N ILE A 184 -7.98 -12.67 -15.30
CA ILE A 184 -7.64 -13.60 -14.23
C ILE A 184 -8.31 -13.14 -12.94
N ASN A 185 -8.56 -14.08 -12.02
CA ASN A 185 -8.98 -13.76 -10.66
C ASN A 185 -7.74 -13.42 -9.82
N TYR A 186 -7.79 -12.32 -9.09
CA TYR A 186 -6.69 -11.90 -8.22
C TYR A 186 -7.21 -11.15 -7.00
N THR A 187 -6.34 -10.99 -6.03
CA THR A 187 -6.62 -10.21 -4.82
C THR A 187 -5.54 -9.14 -4.64
N LEU A 188 -5.95 -7.89 -4.46
CA LEU A 188 -5.07 -6.81 -3.99
C LEU A 188 -5.23 -6.69 -2.48
N ILE A 189 -4.09 -6.62 -1.78
CA ILE A 189 -4.08 -6.53 -0.32
C ILE A 189 -3.15 -5.37 0.10
N PRO A 190 -3.65 -4.13 0.08
CA PRO A 190 -2.94 -3.03 0.73
C PRO A 190 -2.79 -3.33 2.23
N VAL A 191 -1.55 -3.36 2.71
CA VAL A 191 -1.22 -3.62 4.11
C VAL A 191 -0.70 -2.34 4.74
N GLY A 192 -1.38 -1.89 5.80
CA GLY A 192 -0.95 -0.75 6.59
C GLY A 192 0.35 -1.04 7.35
N ALA A 193 1.06 0.01 7.66
CA ALA A 193 2.33 -0.04 8.38
C ALA A 193 2.36 0.98 9.52
N GLN A 194 3.39 0.94 10.33
CA GLN A 194 3.63 1.95 11.37
C GLN A 194 3.58 3.35 10.75
N ASN A 195 2.79 4.23 11.32
CA ASN A 195 2.54 5.61 10.88
C ASN A 195 1.78 5.79 9.54
N VAL A 196 1.57 4.73 8.77
CA VAL A 196 0.85 4.75 7.48
C VAL A 196 -0.19 3.62 7.52
N ASN A 197 -1.20 3.79 8.36
CA ASN A 197 -2.16 2.74 8.69
C ASN A 197 -3.59 3.06 8.24
N SER A 198 -3.81 4.15 7.53
CA SER A 198 -5.10 4.46 6.92
C SER A 198 -5.05 4.13 5.43
N ILE A 199 -6.01 3.33 4.97
CA ILE A 199 -6.21 2.96 3.57
C ILE A 199 -7.57 3.49 3.17
N ILE A 200 -7.60 4.43 2.22
CA ILE A 200 -8.80 5.15 1.81
C ILE A 200 -9.16 4.75 0.39
N PRO A 201 -10.24 4.00 0.16
CA PRO A 201 -10.70 3.69 -1.18
C PRO A 201 -11.32 4.94 -1.84
N THR A 202 -11.11 5.09 -3.15
CA THR A 202 -11.63 6.22 -3.94
C THR A 202 -12.41 5.78 -5.18
N TYR A 203 -12.41 4.50 -5.53
CA TYR A 203 -13.20 3.99 -6.66
C TYR A 203 -14.70 4.07 -6.36
N GLU A 204 -15.48 4.39 -7.39
CA GLU A 204 -16.93 4.61 -7.26
C GLU A 204 -17.76 3.49 -7.88
N SER A 205 -17.17 2.69 -8.76
CA SER A 205 -17.86 1.61 -9.49
C SER A 205 -17.26 0.26 -9.17
N ILE A 206 -18.12 -0.78 -9.14
CA ILE A 206 -17.63 -2.16 -9.08
C ILE A 206 -16.93 -2.60 -10.37
N TYR A 207 -17.18 -1.95 -11.51
CA TYR A 207 -16.46 -2.17 -12.75
C TYR A 207 -15.39 -1.10 -12.91
N VAL A 208 -14.15 -1.53 -12.89
CA VAL A 208 -12.97 -0.65 -12.86
C VAL A 208 -12.05 -0.93 -14.05
N LYS A 209 -11.34 0.10 -14.49
CA LYS A 209 -10.43 0.02 -15.63
C LYS A 209 -8.98 -0.14 -15.15
N LYS A 210 -8.15 -0.72 -16.01
CA LYS A 210 -6.70 -0.77 -15.83
C LYS A 210 -6.14 0.64 -15.62
N GLY A 211 -5.36 0.83 -14.55
CA GLY A 211 -4.79 2.12 -14.18
C GLY A 211 -5.74 3.06 -13.43
N GLU A 212 -7.03 2.73 -13.30
CA GLU A 212 -7.96 3.49 -12.46
C GLU A 212 -7.54 3.43 -10.99
N GLU A 213 -7.71 4.52 -10.25
CA GLU A 213 -7.32 4.58 -8.83
C GLU A 213 -8.25 3.73 -7.97
N LEU A 214 -7.66 2.81 -7.19
CA LEU A 214 -8.35 2.08 -6.13
C LEU A 214 -8.48 2.93 -4.88
N GLY A 215 -7.43 3.65 -4.53
CA GLY A 215 -7.35 4.43 -3.30
C GLY A 215 -5.92 4.82 -2.95
N TYR A 216 -5.68 5.17 -1.70
CA TYR A 216 -4.35 5.58 -1.25
C TYR A 216 -4.10 5.24 0.22
N PHE A 217 -2.81 5.20 0.57
CA PHE A 217 -2.37 5.17 1.96
C PHE A 217 -2.19 6.59 2.48
N GLU A 218 -2.60 6.84 3.72
CA GLU A 218 -2.31 8.09 4.43
C GLU A 218 -1.77 7.85 5.84
N PHE A 219 -1.23 8.89 6.44
CA PHE A 219 -0.84 8.84 7.85
C PHE A 219 -2.03 8.47 8.75
N GLY A 220 -1.79 7.51 9.70
CA GLY A 220 -2.87 7.01 10.56
C GLY A 220 -2.40 6.07 11.66
#